data_15876df32362eb664eccac4894f68e03
#
_entry.id   15876df32362eb664eccac4894f68e03
#
_cell.length_a   1.000
_cell.length_b   1.000
_cell.length_c   1.000
_cell.angle_alpha   90.00
_cell.angle_beta   90.00
_cell.angle_gamma   90.00
#
_symmetry.space_group_name_H-M   'P 1'
#
loop_
_entity.id
_entity.type
_entity.pdbx_description
1 polymer ?
#
loop_
_entity_poly.entity_id
_entity_poly.type
_entity_poly.pdbx_seq_one_letter_code
_entity_poly.pdbx_strand_id
1 'polypeptide(L)'
;MDKNKQNLRAVTIALRNITLLPKATIHFDITRKKSIAAVEKAMGEDERVFLITQTDPDVREPKLGDLYKHGTFAAIKQIARLQQGYLRITAEGLFRARIDNIISDVDYIVSEISPDNKEDKALEKYDEVAKEAMCRIVKEQFSSFARADRKLSLEVSGMNEIKDLNELLIKIAAGIPWDYKIKQGVLDAADYVERYEIVVRELSKENQIMHVKSDFQNQLKENMDNNHKEYVLREQLKIIHSELGDDEYLGEIQEYEKKLAKLRIDEEEVTDVTRMLNFFGFPVFYSSYKFIKHGKLQSKLVTLS
;
A
#
# COMPACT_ATOMS: atom_id res chain seq x y z
N MET A 1 -26.87 19.87 -30.98
CA MET A 1 -27.61 18.59 -31.05
C MET A 1 -26.65 17.54 -31.52
N ASP A 2 -25.98 16.82 -30.57
CA ASP A 2 -25.02 15.79 -30.91
C ASP A 2 -25.72 14.54 -31.42
N LYS A 3 -25.70 14.38 -32.73
CA LYS A 3 -26.17 13.16 -33.43
C LYS A 3 -25.06 12.10 -33.41
N ASN A 4 -24.84 11.42 -32.31
CA ASN A 4 -24.22 10.08 -32.29
C ASN A 4 -24.07 9.50 -30.87
N LYS A 5 -25.05 9.65 -30.00
CA LYS A 5 -25.15 8.82 -28.83
C LYS A 5 -25.88 7.53 -29.22
N GLN A 6 -25.19 6.54 -29.71
CA GLN A 6 -25.72 5.18 -29.75
C GLN A 6 -25.73 4.65 -28.31
N ASN A 7 -26.88 4.75 -27.66
CA ASN A 7 -27.10 4.08 -26.38
C ASN A 7 -27.07 2.58 -26.65
N LEU A 8 -26.23 1.89 -25.91
CA LEU A 8 -26.10 0.43 -25.97
C LEU A 8 -26.88 -0.19 -24.82
N ARG A 9 -27.55 -1.30 -25.08
CA ARG A 9 -28.08 -2.15 -24.00
C ARG A 9 -27.04 -3.17 -23.64
N ALA A 10 -26.71 -3.28 -22.35
CA ALA A 10 -25.69 -4.17 -21.88
C ALA A 10 -26.15 -4.94 -20.64
N VAL A 11 -25.82 -6.24 -20.62
CA VAL A 11 -25.89 -7.03 -19.39
C VAL A 11 -24.89 -6.46 -18.39
N THR A 12 -25.36 -6.15 -17.18
CA THR A 12 -24.59 -5.35 -16.21
C THR A 12 -24.29 -6.19 -14.95
N ILE A 13 -23.06 -6.10 -14.51
CA ILE A 13 -22.61 -6.72 -13.25
C ILE A 13 -22.06 -5.62 -12.33
N ALA A 14 -22.67 -5.51 -11.14
CA ALA A 14 -22.23 -4.62 -10.09
C ALA A 14 -21.08 -5.24 -9.29
N LEU A 15 -19.91 -4.61 -9.35
CA LEU A 15 -18.69 -5.04 -8.68
C LEU A 15 -18.60 -4.46 -7.26
N ARG A 16 -17.98 -5.21 -6.34
CA ARG A 16 -17.70 -4.79 -4.96
C ARG A 16 -16.20 -4.64 -4.75
N ASN A 17 -15.77 -3.47 -4.32
CA ASN A 17 -14.36 -3.18 -3.99
C ASN A 17 -13.38 -3.41 -5.15
N ILE A 18 -13.87 -3.46 -6.39
CA ILE A 18 -13.06 -3.65 -7.59
C ILE A 18 -13.57 -2.71 -8.67
N THR A 19 -12.64 -2.07 -9.37
CA THR A 19 -12.91 -1.26 -10.56
C THR A 19 -12.08 -1.79 -11.72
N LEU A 20 -12.71 -2.08 -12.84
CA LEU A 20 -12.04 -2.42 -14.09
C LEU A 20 -11.76 -1.14 -14.88
N LEU A 21 -10.51 -0.96 -15.26
CA LEU A 21 -10.10 0.10 -16.19
C LEU A 21 -10.08 -0.42 -17.64
N PRO A 22 -10.31 0.43 -18.63
CA PRO A 22 -10.14 0.07 -20.04
C PRO A 22 -8.75 -0.50 -20.33
N LYS A 23 -8.67 -1.47 -21.25
CA LYS A 23 -7.44 -2.21 -21.62
C LYS A 23 -6.77 -2.98 -20.47
N ALA A 24 -7.39 -3.06 -19.31
CA ALA A 24 -6.93 -3.86 -18.18
C ALA A 24 -7.66 -5.21 -18.11
N THR A 25 -7.02 -6.18 -17.48
CA THR A 25 -7.63 -7.48 -17.17
C THR A 25 -7.75 -7.63 -15.67
N ILE A 26 -8.92 -8.06 -15.20
CA ILE A 26 -9.14 -8.37 -13.78
C ILE A 26 -9.70 -9.78 -13.60
N HIS A 27 -9.45 -10.33 -12.42
CA HIS A 27 -10.06 -11.58 -11.95
C HIS A 27 -10.92 -11.25 -10.73
N PHE A 28 -12.16 -11.73 -10.75
CA PHE A 28 -13.07 -11.52 -9.63
C PHE A 28 -14.05 -12.68 -9.48
N ASP A 29 -14.54 -12.85 -8.24
CA ASP A 29 -15.46 -13.92 -7.91
C ASP A 29 -16.89 -13.39 -7.83
N ILE A 30 -17.82 -14.13 -8.42
CA ILE A 30 -19.24 -13.83 -8.43
C ILE A 30 -19.96 -14.84 -7.55
N THR A 31 -20.73 -14.33 -6.60
CA THR A 31 -21.47 -15.12 -5.62
C THR A 31 -22.98 -14.84 -5.64
N ARG A 32 -23.40 -13.69 -6.21
CA ARG A 32 -24.81 -13.30 -6.28
C ARG A 32 -25.54 -14.01 -7.42
N LYS A 33 -26.73 -14.51 -7.17
CA LYS A 33 -27.55 -15.20 -8.17
C LYS A 33 -27.79 -14.34 -9.43
N LYS A 34 -28.17 -13.06 -9.26
CA LYS A 34 -28.37 -12.14 -10.39
C LYS A 34 -27.09 -11.90 -11.22
N SER A 35 -25.92 -11.86 -10.59
CA SER A 35 -24.66 -11.71 -11.30
C SER A 35 -24.26 -13.00 -12.03
N ILE A 36 -24.56 -14.17 -11.47
CA ILE A 36 -24.35 -15.46 -12.14
C ILE A 36 -25.25 -15.56 -13.37
N ALA A 37 -26.54 -15.24 -13.24
CA ALA A 37 -27.49 -15.21 -14.36
C ALA A 37 -27.07 -14.21 -15.45
N ALA A 38 -26.50 -13.06 -15.05
CA ALA A 38 -25.95 -12.06 -15.97
C ALA A 38 -24.80 -12.65 -16.82
N VAL A 39 -23.86 -13.37 -16.18
CA VAL A 39 -22.77 -14.04 -16.88
C VAL A 39 -23.28 -15.14 -17.82
N GLU A 40 -24.19 -16.00 -17.35
CA GLU A 40 -24.78 -17.06 -18.18
C GLU A 40 -25.49 -16.50 -19.39
N LYS A 41 -26.19 -15.36 -19.22
CA LYS A 41 -26.84 -14.65 -20.34
C LYS A 41 -25.81 -14.11 -21.33
N ALA A 42 -24.77 -13.43 -20.85
CA ALA A 42 -23.71 -12.88 -21.69
C ALA A 42 -22.97 -13.96 -22.49
N MET A 43 -22.71 -15.11 -21.87
CA MET A 43 -22.08 -16.26 -22.55
C MET A 43 -22.94 -16.85 -23.66
N GLY A 44 -24.27 -16.75 -23.57
CA GLY A 44 -25.20 -17.16 -24.62
C GLY A 44 -25.33 -16.17 -25.77
N GLU A 45 -24.71 -14.99 -25.67
CA GLU A 45 -24.78 -13.92 -26.68
C GLU A 45 -23.40 -13.58 -27.25
N ASP A 46 -22.78 -12.51 -26.81
CA ASP A 46 -21.55 -11.96 -27.40
C ASP A 46 -20.36 -11.94 -26.42
N GLU A 47 -20.49 -12.62 -25.27
CA GLU A 47 -19.47 -12.70 -24.20
C GLU A 47 -19.07 -11.33 -23.63
N ARG A 48 -19.97 -10.33 -23.74
CA ARG A 48 -19.73 -8.96 -23.31
C ARG A 48 -20.62 -8.59 -22.14
N VAL A 49 -20.07 -7.79 -21.23
CA VAL A 49 -20.75 -7.31 -20.04
C VAL A 49 -20.35 -5.88 -19.74
N PHE A 50 -21.22 -5.14 -19.09
CA PHE A 50 -20.87 -3.87 -18.51
C PHE A 50 -20.57 -4.06 -17.03
N LEU A 51 -19.33 -3.77 -16.64
CA LEU A 51 -18.84 -3.87 -15.28
C LEU A 51 -18.83 -2.48 -14.64
N ILE A 52 -19.56 -2.33 -13.54
CA ILE A 52 -19.70 -1.07 -12.84
C ILE A 52 -19.52 -1.28 -11.33
N THR A 53 -18.79 -0.38 -10.68
CA THR A 53 -18.48 -0.47 -9.26
C THR A 53 -19.65 0.08 -8.43
N GLN A 54 -19.95 -0.55 -7.30
CA GLN A 54 -20.89 -0.02 -6.30
C GLN A 54 -20.22 1.08 -5.47
N THR A 55 -20.98 2.11 -5.13
CA THR A 55 -20.53 3.17 -4.20
C THR A 55 -20.39 2.63 -2.78
N ASP A 56 -21.33 1.78 -2.35
CA ASP A 56 -21.31 1.06 -1.09
C ASP A 56 -21.27 -0.45 -1.36
N PRO A 57 -20.17 -1.14 -1.00
CA PRO A 57 -20.02 -2.58 -1.21
C PRO A 57 -20.97 -3.44 -0.36
N ASP A 58 -21.57 -2.89 0.69
CA ASP A 58 -22.44 -3.65 1.59
C ASP A 58 -23.88 -3.77 1.07
N VAL A 59 -24.26 -2.96 0.10
CA VAL A 59 -25.58 -3.05 -0.56
C VAL A 59 -25.68 -4.38 -1.31
N ARG A 60 -26.66 -5.20 -0.93
CA ARG A 60 -26.86 -6.53 -1.53
C ARG A 60 -27.46 -6.46 -2.92
N GLU A 61 -28.46 -5.61 -3.12
CA GLU A 61 -29.16 -5.39 -4.39
C GLU A 61 -29.03 -3.93 -4.79
N PRO A 62 -27.95 -3.57 -5.51
CA PRO A 62 -27.69 -2.18 -5.87
C PRO A 62 -28.68 -1.69 -6.93
N LYS A 63 -29.21 -0.49 -6.68
CA LYS A 63 -30.01 0.29 -7.63
C LYS A 63 -29.10 1.28 -8.34
N LEU A 64 -29.63 2.02 -9.29
CA LEU A 64 -28.88 3.03 -10.06
C LEU A 64 -28.15 4.05 -9.14
N GLY A 65 -28.76 4.47 -8.05
CA GLY A 65 -28.14 5.40 -7.07
C GLY A 65 -26.99 4.82 -6.26
N ASP A 66 -26.86 3.49 -6.21
CA ASP A 66 -25.83 2.78 -5.47
C ASP A 66 -24.62 2.42 -6.36
N LEU A 67 -24.64 2.86 -7.62
CA LEU A 67 -23.60 2.61 -8.61
C LEU A 67 -22.85 3.90 -8.93
N TYR A 68 -21.56 3.78 -9.25
CA TYR A 68 -20.83 4.91 -9.83
C TYR A 68 -21.39 5.27 -11.20
N LYS A 69 -21.04 6.46 -11.71
CA LYS A 69 -21.56 6.93 -13.00
C LYS A 69 -20.89 6.26 -14.19
N HIS A 70 -19.61 5.96 -14.07
CA HIS A 70 -18.84 5.31 -15.12
C HIS A 70 -18.44 3.90 -14.72
N GLY A 71 -18.50 3.02 -15.68
CA GLY A 71 -18.02 1.66 -15.63
C GLY A 71 -17.25 1.34 -16.90
N THR A 72 -16.88 0.08 -17.06
CA THR A 72 -16.15 -0.39 -18.22
C THR A 72 -16.95 -1.47 -18.93
N PHE A 73 -17.18 -1.29 -20.23
CA PHE A 73 -17.68 -2.35 -21.09
C PHE A 73 -16.55 -3.33 -21.35
N ALA A 74 -16.78 -4.61 -21.12
CA ALA A 74 -15.74 -5.62 -21.02
C ALA A 74 -16.11 -6.89 -21.76
N ALA A 75 -15.09 -7.61 -22.22
CA ALA A 75 -15.21 -8.98 -22.74
C ALA A 75 -14.86 -9.99 -21.64
N ILE A 76 -15.67 -11.03 -21.51
CA ILE A 76 -15.37 -12.18 -20.66
C ILE A 76 -14.37 -13.06 -21.42
N LYS A 77 -13.19 -13.28 -20.83
CA LYS A 77 -12.14 -14.12 -21.42
C LYS A 77 -12.15 -15.54 -20.91
N GLN A 78 -12.47 -15.71 -19.64
CA GLN A 78 -12.45 -17.02 -18.99
C GLN A 78 -13.45 -17.07 -17.85
N ILE A 79 -14.07 -18.23 -17.68
CA ILE A 79 -14.94 -18.54 -16.55
C ILE A 79 -14.46 -19.86 -15.93
N ALA A 80 -14.23 -19.83 -14.62
CA ALA A 80 -13.98 -21.03 -13.84
C ALA A 80 -15.09 -21.23 -12.81
N ARG A 81 -15.65 -22.42 -12.73
CA ARG A 81 -16.63 -22.76 -11.68
C ARG A 81 -15.90 -23.13 -10.40
N LEU A 82 -16.25 -22.46 -9.34
CA LEU A 82 -15.76 -22.71 -7.98
C LEU A 82 -16.72 -23.62 -7.21
N GLN A 83 -16.28 -24.05 -6.04
CA GLN A 83 -17.15 -24.78 -5.11
C GLN A 83 -18.38 -23.94 -4.73
N GLN A 84 -19.48 -24.58 -4.36
CA GLN A 84 -20.75 -23.93 -3.98
C GLN A 84 -21.46 -23.18 -5.13
N GLY A 85 -21.10 -23.40 -6.39
CA GLY A 85 -21.74 -22.77 -7.54
C GLY A 85 -21.30 -21.34 -7.83
N TYR A 86 -20.24 -20.85 -7.18
CA TYR A 86 -19.63 -19.55 -7.47
C TYR A 86 -18.85 -19.58 -8.76
N LEU A 87 -18.69 -18.41 -9.40
CA LEU A 87 -17.95 -18.27 -10.64
C LEU A 87 -16.76 -17.33 -10.42
N ARG A 88 -15.58 -17.73 -10.91
CA ARG A 88 -14.43 -16.84 -11.09
C ARG A 88 -14.35 -16.40 -12.53
N ILE A 89 -14.37 -15.12 -12.75
CA ILE A 89 -14.40 -14.49 -14.06
C ILE A 89 -13.08 -13.77 -14.31
N THR A 90 -12.54 -13.96 -15.51
CA THR A 90 -11.51 -13.12 -16.08
C THR A 90 -12.15 -12.22 -17.12
N ALA A 91 -12.09 -10.93 -16.93
CA ALA A 91 -12.65 -9.95 -17.88
C ALA A 91 -11.59 -8.94 -18.30
N GLU A 92 -11.62 -8.59 -19.60
CA GLU A 92 -10.79 -7.56 -20.20
C GLU A 92 -11.64 -6.32 -20.52
N GLY A 93 -11.22 -5.14 -20.04
CA GLY A 93 -11.89 -3.88 -20.30
C GLY A 93 -11.71 -3.43 -21.75
N LEU A 94 -12.79 -3.13 -22.42
CA LEU A 94 -12.78 -2.66 -23.81
C LEU A 94 -12.77 -1.11 -23.86
N PHE A 95 -13.78 -0.49 -23.30
CA PHE A 95 -13.91 0.97 -23.28
C PHE A 95 -14.71 1.45 -22.07
N ARG A 96 -14.51 2.71 -21.70
CA ARG A 96 -15.28 3.41 -20.66
C ARG A 96 -16.69 3.72 -21.18
N ALA A 97 -17.69 3.50 -20.34
CA ALA A 97 -19.05 3.89 -20.62
C ALA A 97 -19.74 4.45 -19.37
N ARG A 98 -20.69 5.34 -19.59
CA ARG A 98 -21.55 5.88 -18.55
C ARG A 98 -22.84 5.09 -18.50
N ILE A 99 -23.31 4.78 -17.28
CA ILE A 99 -24.65 4.23 -17.09
C ILE A 99 -25.67 5.38 -17.18
N ASP A 100 -26.67 5.22 -18.02
CA ASP A 100 -27.75 6.20 -18.16
C ASP A 100 -29.00 5.75 -17.40
N ASN A 101 -29.35 4.46 -17.45
CA ASN A 101 -30.50 3.91 -16.77
C ASN A 101 -30.38 2.38 -16.58
N ILE A 102 -31.13 1.84 -15.62
CA ILE A 102 -31.39 0.40 -15.49
C ILE A 102 -32.73 0.09 -16.16
N ILE A 103 -32.70 -0.72 -17.21
CA ILE A 103 -33.88 -1.12 -17.98
C ILE A 103 -34.64 -2.24 -17.28
N SER A 104 -33.93 -3.21 -16.74
CA SER A 104 -34.48 -4.39 -16.05
C SER A 104 -33.56 -4.84 -14.93
N ASP A 105 -34.17 -5.31 -13.83
CA ASP A 105 -33.47 -5.86 -12.65
C ASP A 105 -34.25 -7.08 -12.08
N VAL A 106 -34.87 -7.87 -12.92
CA VAL A 106 -35.68 -9.04 -12.45
C VAL A 106 -34.75 -10.22 -12.23
N ASP A 107 -34.29 -10.87 -13.31
CA ASP A 107 -33.39 -12.02 -13.22
C ASP A 107 -31.92 -11.59 -13.18
N TYR A 108 -31.57 -10.57 -13.90
CA TYR A 108 -30.27 -9.92 -13.94
C TYR A 108 -30.42 -8.45 -14.33
N ILE A 109 -29.36 -7.67 -14.09
CA ILE A 109 -29.39 -6.22 -14.43
C ILE A 109 -29.10 -6.04 -15.93
N VAL A 110 -29.97 -5.30 -16.61
CA VAL A 110 -29.75 -4.79 -17.96
C VAL A 110 -29.76 -3.28 -17.88
N SER A 111 -28.70 -2.66 -18.34
CA SER A 111 -28.57 -1.20 -18.34
C SER A 111 -28.48 -0.62 -19.73
N GLU A 112 -28.93 0.60 -19.84
CA GLU A 112 -28.65 1.49 -20.96
C GLU A 112 -27.38 2.25 -20.66
N ILE A 113 -26.40 2.14 -21.57
CA ILE A 113 -25.07 2.74 -21.40
C ILE A 113 -24.73 3.61 -22.61
N SER A 114 -24.01 4.68 -22.37
CA SER A 114 -23.46 5.56 -23.41
C SER A 114 -21.94 5.41 -23.42
N PRO A 115 -21.30 4.98 -24.52
CA PRO A 115 -19.86 5.01 -24.66
C PRO A 115 -19.33 6.43 -24.44
N ASP A 116 -18.31 6.55 -23.62
CA ASP A 116 -17.70 7.83 -23.28
C ASP A 116 -16.30 7.94 -23.91
N ASN A 117 -16.33 8.10 -25.24
CA ASN A 117 -15.14 8.24 -26.07
C ASN A 117 -14.91 9.72 -26.44
N LYS A 118 -15.27 10.65 -25.58
CA LYS A 118 -15.07 12.07 -25.87
C LYS A 118 -13.59 12.32 -26.09
N GLU A 119 -13.27 12.84 -27.27
CA GLU A 119 -11.96 13.44 -27.54
C GLU A 119 -11.67 14.49 -26.47
N ASP A 120 -10.53 14.38 -25.86
CA ASP A 120 -10.16 15.25 -24.76
C ASP A 120 -9.59 16.57 -25.26
N LYS A 121 -10.49 17.54 -25.38
CA LYS A 121 -10.14 18.90 -25.75
C LYS A 121 -9.27 19.62 -24.70
N ALA A 122 -9.18 19.11 -23.47
CA ALA A 122 -8.36 19.74 -22.44
C ALA A 122 -6.87 19.63 -22.76
N LEU A 123 -6.44 18.53 -23.37
CA LEU A 123 -5.05 18.36 -23.83
C LEU A 123 -4.69 19.21 -25.06
N GLU A 124 -5.68 19.66 -25.83
CA GLU A 124 -5.41 20.56 -26.98
C GLU A 124 -4.83 21.91 -26.55
N LYS A 125 -4.98 22.29 -25.26
CA LYS A 125 -4.40 23.51 -24.69
C LYS A 125 -2.90 23.40 -24.43
N TYR A 126 -2.38 22.20 -24.41
CA TYR A 126 -0.95 21.92 -24.14
C TYR A 126 -0.23 21.62 -25.45
N ASP A 127 0.94 22.20 -25.59
CA ASP A 127 1.83 21.88 -26.70
C ASP A 127 2.45 20.48 -26.57
N GLU A 128 3.06 19.97 -27.61
CA GLU A 128 3.65 18.64 -27.62
C GLU A 128 4.80 18.51 -26.58
N VAL A 129 5.50 19.61 -26.31
CA VAL A 129 6.58 19.63 -25.29
C VAL A 129 6.00 19.44 -23.89
N ALA A 130 4.90 20.09 -23.58
CA ALA A 130 4.22 19.92 -22.29
C ALA A 130 3.67 18.50 -22.14
N LYS A 131 3.05 17.94 -23.18
CA LYS A 131 2.57 16.54 -23.15
C LYS A 131 3.71 15.54 -22.94
N GLU A 132 4.83 15.74 -23.62
CA GLU A 132 6.02 14.92 -23.42
C GLU A 132 6.58 15.05 -22.00
N ALA A 133 6.61 16.26 -21.45
CA ALA A 133 7.02 16.48 -20.07
C ALA A 133 6.11 15.76 -19.07
N MET A 134 4.79 15.82 -19.26
CA MET A 134 3.82 15.08 -18.45
C MET A 134 4.07 13.57 -18.50
N CYS A 135 4.29 13.01 -19.68
CA CYS A 135 4.65 11.61 -19.86
C CYS A 135 5.94 11.24 -19.10
N ARG A 136 6.98 12.07 -19.20
CA ARG A 136 8.25 11.83 -18.49
C ARG A 136 8.08 11.84 -16.98
N ILE A 137 7.38 12.81 -16.43
CA ILE A 137 7.11 12.92 -14.99
C ILE A 137 6.42 11.65 -14.49
N VAL A 138 5.37 11.20 -15.18
CA VAL A 138 4.65 9.98 -14.77
C VAL A 138 5.55 8.74 -14.85
N LYS A 139 6.35 8.59 -15.89
CA LYS A 139 7.29 7.48 -16.06
C LYS A 139 8.36 7.46 -14.97
N GLU A 140 8.90 8.62 -14.61
CA GLU A 140 9.88 8.76 -13.52
C GLU A 140 9.28 8.40 -12.17
N GLN A 141 8.09 8.91 -11.87
CA GLN A 141 7.36 8.60 -10.63
C GLN A 141 7.03 7.11 -10.53
N PHE A 142 6.55 6.52 -11.62
CA PHE A 142 6.27 5.08 -11.67
C PHE A 142 7.55 4.24 -11.54
N SER A 143 8.63 4.62 -12.22
CA SER A 143 9.92 3.92 -12.15
C SER A 143 10.50 3.98 -10.73
N SER A 144 10.33 5.11 -10.03
CA SER A 144 10.75 5.25 -8.64
C SER A 144 9.97 4.28 -7.72
N PHE A 145 8.66 4.24 -7.87
CA PHE A 145 7.79 3.33 -7.12
C PHE A 145 8.08 1.86 -7.43
N ALA A 146 8.23 1.51 -8.70
CA ALA A 146 8.41 0.13 -9.17
C ALA A 146 9.76 -0.49 -8.74
N ARG A 147 10.78 0.31 -8.40
CA ARG A 147 12.08 -0.20 -7.90
C ARG A 147 11.94 -1.05 -6.64
N ALA A 148 10.92 -0.81 -5.84
CA ALA A 148 10.68 -1.53 -4.60
C ALA A 148 9.92 -2.85 -4.79
N ASP A 149 9.30 -3.06 -5.96
CA ASP A 149 8.55 -4.27 -6.30
C ASP A 149 9.09 -4.92 -7.57
N ARG A 150 9.59 -6.16 -7.42
CA ARG A 150 10.19 -6.91 -8.55
C ARG A 150 9.22 -7.14 -9.71
N LYS A 151 7.91 -7.31 -9.44
CA LYS A 151 6.91 -7.53 -10.50
C LYS A 151 6.69 -6.24 -11.29
N LEU A 152 6.51 -5.13 -10.59
CA LEU A 152 6.33 -3.83 -11.22
C LEU A 152 7.58 -3.35 -11.95
N SER A 153 8.77 -3.69 -11.46
CA SER A 153 10.02 -3.34 -12.14
C SER A 153 10.16 -3.99 -13.52
N LEU A 154 9.58 -5.17 -13.73
CA LEU A 154 9.55 -5.82 -15.05
C LEU A 154 8.60 -5.11 -16.03
N GLU A 155 7.57 -4.44 -15.52
CA GLU A 155 6.61 -3.71 -16.34
C GLU A 155 7.11 -2.33 -16.78
N VAL A 156 8.11 -1.76 -16.11
CA VAL A 156 8.67 -0.43 -16.41
C VAL A 156 9.12 -0.34 -17.87
N SER A 157 9.75 -1.39 -18.40
CA SER A 157 10.22 -1.43 -19.78
C SER A 157 9.08 -1.22 -20.78
N GLY A 158 7.98 -1.96 -20.60
CA GLY A 158 6.78 -1.82 -21.45
C GLY A 158 6.07 -0.47 -21.29
N MET A 159 6.16 0.17 -20.11
CA MET A 159 5.61 1.51 -19.89
C MET A 159 6.40 2.60 -20.62
N ASN A 160 7.72 2.42 -20.74
CA ASN A 160 8.59 3.40 -21.42
C ASN A 160 8.30 3.53 -22.92
N GLU A 161 7.77 2.48 -23.54
CA GLU A 161 7.43 2.47 -24.97
C GLU A 161 6.14 3.24 -25.28
N ILE A 162 5.26 3.43 -24.28
CA ILE A 162 3.97 4.10 -24.47
C ILE A 162 4.21 5.61 -24.63
N LYS A 163 3.71 6.16 -25.73
CA LYS A 163 3.78 7.59 -26.05
C LYS A 163 2.48 8.33 -25.72
N ASP A 164 1.37 7.63 -25.78
CA ASP A 164 0.06 8.19 -25.45
C ASP A 164 -0.11 8.36 -23.95
N LEU A 165 -0.33 9.61 -23.51
CA LEU A 165 -0.44 9.92 -22.09
C LEU A 165 -1.61 9.19 -21.43
N ASN A 166 -2.77 9.15 -22.10
CA ASN A 166 -3.96 8.51 -21.54
C ASN A 166 -3.78 7.01 -21.38
N GLU A 167 -3.19 6.35 -22.37
CA GLU A 167 -2.88 4.93 -22.30
C GLU A 167 -1.89 4.63 -21.18
N LEU A 168 -0.87 5.48 -21.02
CA LEU A 168 0.11 5.38 -19.95
C LEU A 168 -0.54 5.48 -18.57
N LEU A 169 -1.40 6.50 -18.35
CA LEU A 169 -2.09 6.72 -17.08
C LEU A 169 -2.99 5.54 -16.69
N ILE A 170 -3.77 5.04 -17.66
CA ILE A 170 -4.66 3.90 -17.44
C ILE A 170 -3.86 2.64 -17.13
N LYS A 171 -2.78 2.37 -17.85
CA LYS A 171 -1.95 1.18 -17.66
C LYS A 171 -1.26 1.19 -16.30
N ILE A 172 -0.73 2.34 -15.89
CA ILE A 172 -0.14 2.52 -14.55
C ILE A 172 -1.19 2.31 -13.46
N ALA A 173 -2.35 2.96 -13.57
CA ALA A 173 -3.42 2.82 -12.58
C ALA A 173 -3.96 1.37 -12.49
N ALA A 174 -3.96 0.63 -13.59
CA ALA A 174 -4.35 -0.77 -13.62
C ALA A 174 -3.32 -1.68 -12.93
N GLY A 175 -2.03 -1.45 -13.19
CA GLY A 175 -0.92 -2.29 -12.68
C GLY A 175 -0.65 -2.12 -11.19
N ILE A 176 -0.87 -0.93 -10.63
CA ILE A 176 -0.63 -0.68 -9.19
C ILE A 176 -1.81 -1.22 -8.36
N PRO A 177 -1.56 -1.85 -7.20
CA PRO A 177 -2.60 -2.38 -6.32
C PRO A 177 -3.28 -1.28 -5.48
N TRP A 178 -3.72 -0.21 -6.14
CA TRP A 178 -4.48 0.86 -5.49
C TRP A 178 -5.88 0.41 -5.09
N ASP A 179 -6.42 1.08 -4.07
CA ASP A 179 -7.82 0.94 -3.67
C ASP A 179 -8.77 1.21 -4.84
N TYR A 180 -9.89 0.48 -4.88
CA TYR A 180 -10.87 0.62 -5.95
C TYR A 180 -11.40 2.05 -6.10
N LYS A 181 -11.45 2.85 -5.02
CA LYS A 181 -11.90 4.24 -5.06
C LYS A 181 -10.95 5.13 -5.85
N ILE A 182 -9.63 4.88 -5.72
CA ILE A 182 -8.62 5.60 -6.52
C ILE A 182 -8.77 5.22 -7.99
N LYS A 183 -8.88 3.92 -8.29
CA LYS A 183 -9.09 3.44 -9.67
C LYS A 183 -10.40 3.97 -10.25
N GLN A 184 -11.44 4.05 -9.44
CA GLN A 184 -12.71 4.64 -9.85
C GLN A 184 -12.57 6.16 -10.13
N GLY A 185 -11.80 6.89 -9.31
CA GLY A 185 -11.48 8.29 -9.58
C GLY A 185 -10.77 8.48 -10.92
N VAL A 186 -9.82 7.59 -11.26
CA VAL A 186 -9.16 7.58 -12.57
C VAL A 186 -10.16 7.30 -13.72
N LEU A 187 -11.13 6.41 -13.48
CA LEU A 187 -12.18 6.09 -14.44
C LEU A 187 -13.20 7.23 -14.60
N ASP A 188 -13.58 7.88 -13.48
CA ASP A 188 -14.57 8.95 -13.44
C ASP A 188 -14.03 10.32 -13.91
N ALA A 189 -12.70 10.48 -13.97
CA ALA A 189 -12.06 11.72 -14.36
C ALA A 189 -12.69 12.31 -15.63
N ALA A 190 -13.02 13.60 -15.57
CA ALA A 190 -13.74 14.28 -16.63
C ALA A 190 -12.89 14.42 -17.91
N ASP A 191 -11.57 14.57 -17.72
CA ASP A 191 -10.60 14.70 -18.80
C ASP A 191 -9.23 14.06 -18.42
N TYR A 192 -8.28 14.09 -19.35
CA TYR A 192 -6.96 13.50 -19.16
C TYR A 192 -6.07 14.29 -18.20
N VAL A 193 -6.33 15.59 -18.04
CA VAL A 193 -5.58 16.43 -17.09
C VAL A 193 -5.97 16.07 -15.66
N GLU A 194 -7.26 15.96 -15.37
CA GLU A 194 -7.73 15.48 -14.07
C GLU A 194 -7.24 14.06 -13.78
N ARG A 195 -7.27 13.19 -14.79
CA ARG A 195 -6.70 11.83 -14.66
C ARG A 195 -5.22 11.85 -14.36
N TYR A 196 -4.45 12.69 -15.04
CA TYR A 196 -3.03 12.90 -14.78
C TYR A 196 -2.78 13.37 -13.36
N GLU A 197 -3.52 14.37 -12.88
CA GLU A 197 -3.39 14.88 -11.53
C GLU A 197 -3.66 13.81 -10.46
N ILE A 198 -4.70 12.98 -10.66
CA ILE A 198 -5.00 11.87 -9.76
C ILE A 198 -3.83 10.88 -9.72
N VAL A 199 -3.36 10.43 -10.89
CA VAL A 199 -2.30 9.41 -10.98
C VAL A 199 -0.99 9.93 -10.40
N VAL A 200 -0.57 11.15 -10.73
CA VAL A 200 0.68 11.74 -10.22
C VAL A 200 0.61 11.96 -8.71
N ARG A 201 -0.50 12.46 -8.21
CA ARG A 201 -0.71 12.65 -6.77
C ARG A 201 -0.59 11.34 -6.00
N GLU A 202 -1.27 10.29 -6.46
CA GLU A 202 -1.23 9.00 -5.77
C GLU A 202 0.14 8.31 -5.91
N LEU A 203 0.81 8.40 -7.07
CA LEU A 203 2.20 7.92 -7.23
C LEU A 203 3.17 8.65 -6.31
N SER A 204 3.03 9.98 -6.21
CA SER A 204 3.88 10.79 -5.32
C SER A 204 3.70 10.40 -3.86
N LYS A 205 2.47 10.15 -3.44
CA LYS A 205 2.13 9.68 -2.10
C LYS A 205 2.73 8.29 -1.83
N GLU A 206 2.59 7.35 -2.77
CA GLU A 206 3.19 6.02 -2.64
C GLU A 206 4.72 6.10 -2.54
N ASN A 207 5.37 6.92 -3.35
CA ASN A 207 6.81 7.14 -3.27
C ASN A 207 7.24 7.69 -1.91
N GLN A 208 6.49 8.63 -1.33
CA GLN A 208 6.74 9.14 0.02
C GLN A 208 6.61 8.04 1.08
N ILE A 209 5.56 7.23 1.00
CA ILE A 209 5.36 6.08 1.91
C ILE A 209 6.54 5.10 1.81
N MET A 210 7.00 4.81 0.59
CA MET A 210 8.13 3.91 0.37
C MET A 210 9.45 4.47 0.94
N HIS A 211 9.69 5.77 0.82
CA HIS A 211 10.85 6.42 1.45
C HIS A 211 10.81 6.27 2.97
N VAL A 212 9.72 6.66 3.61
CA VAL A 212 9.56 6.53 5.06
C VAL A 212 9.72 5.08 5.52
N LYS A 213 9.14 4.13 4.77
CA LYS A 213 9.29 2.70 5.07
C LYS A 213 10.75 2.24 4.98
N SER A 214 11.47 2.67 3.95
CA SER A 214 12.89 2.35 3.77
C SER A 214 13.75 2.91 4.92
N ASP A 215 13.54 4.17 5.28
CA ASP A 215 14.27 4.82 6.38
C ASP A 215 14.03 4.11 7.71
N PHE A 216 12.78 3.75 7.98
CA PHE A 216 12.42 3.00 9.18
C PHE A 216 13.05 1.60 9.20
N GLN A 217 13.06 0.89 8.06
CA GLN A 217 13.73 -0.41 7.95
C GLN A 217 15.24 -0.32 8.17
N ASN A 218 15.88 0.74 7.65
CA ASN A 218 17.30 0.97 7.86
C ASN A 218 17.61 1.25 9.33
N GLN A 219 16.81 2.08 10.01
CA GLN A 219 16.96 2.34 11.44
C GLN A 219 16.77 1.07 12.29
N LEU A 220 15.78 0.26 11.97
CA LEU A 220 15.58 -1.03 12.66
C LEU A 220 16.78 -1.96 12.48
N LYS A 221 17.32 -2.04 11.26
CA LYS A 221 18.48 -2.87 10.95
C LYS A 221 19.71 -2.38 11.74
N GLU A 222 19.99 -1.08 11.75
CA GLU A 222 21.09 -0.51 12.52
C GLU A 222 20.97 -0.80 14.03
N ASN A 223 19.77 -0.66 14.58
CA ASN A 223 19.51 -0.97 15.99
C ASN A 223 19.70 -2.47 16.30
N MET A 224 19.24 -3.34 15.39
CA MET A 224 19.46 -4.79 15.55
C MET A 224 20.94 -5.17 15.46
N ASP A 225 21.68 -4.59 14.51
CA ASP A 225 23.10 -4.83 14.35
C ASP A 225 23.90 -4.33 15.57
N ASN A 226 23.54 -3.19 16.13
CA ASN A 226 24.15 -2.65 17.34
C ASN A 226 23.86 -3.51 18.57
N ASN A 227 22.62 -3.95 18.76
CA ASN A 227 22.25 -4.87 19.85
C ASN A 227 22.97 -6.21 19.73
N HIS A 228 23.10 -6.73 18.50
CA HIS A 228 23.84 -7.97 18.27
C HIS A 228 25.34 -7.83 18.59
N LYS A 229 25.96 -6.73 18.17
CA LYS A 229 27.37 -6.43 18.53
C LYS A 229 27.55 -6.33 20.03
N GLU A 230 26.65 -5.63 20.72
CA GLU A 230 26.72 -5.50 22.18
C GLU A 230 26.59 -6.87 22.87
N TYR A 231 25.67 -7.71 22.40
CA TYR A 231 25.52 -9.07 22.90
C TYR A 231 26.80 -9.89 22.70
N VAL A 232 27.38 -9.91 21.51
CA VAL A 232 28.61 -10.62 21.19
C VAL A 232 29.78 -10.12 22.06
N LEU A 233 29.91 -8.81 22.21
CA LEU A 233 30.96 -8.24 23.07
C LEU A 233 30.78 -8.64 24.55
N ARG A 234 29.54 -8.68 25.05
CA ARG A 234 29.26 -9.15 26.42
C ARG A 234 29.62 -10.64 26.61
N GLU A 235 29.30 -11.48 25.63
CA GLU A 235 29.66 -12.88 25.67
C GLU A 235 31.20 -13.09 25.60
N GLN A 236 31.90 -12.32 24.77
CA GLN A 236 33.36 -12.34 24.72
C GLN A 236 33.97 -11.89 26.05
N LEU A 237 33.44 -10.85 26.68
CA LEU A 237 33.89 -10.43 28.03
C LEU A 237 33.71 -11.54 29.06
N LYS A 238 32.59 -12.24 29.07
CA LYS A 238 32.38 -13.39 29.98
C LYS A 238 33.41 -14.47 29.76
N ILE A 239 33.74 -14.83 28.53
CA ILE A 239 34.73 -15.83 28.19
C ILE A 239 36.12 -15.38 28.69
N ILE A 240 36.50 -14.12 28.44
CA ILE A 240 37.78 -13.56 28.87
C ILE A 240 37.89 -13.59 30.41
N HIS A 241 36.83 -13.21 31.13
CA HIS A 241 36.81 -13.27 32.60
C HIS A 241 36.91 -14.70 33.12
N SER A 242 36.25 -15.65 32.45
CA SER A 242 36.35 -17.08 32.80
C SER A 242 37.78 -17.65 32.57
N GLU A 243 38.46 -17.24 31.48
CA GLU A 243 39.83 -17.65 31.17
C GLU A 243 40.89 -17.01 32.09
N LEU A 244 40.61 -15.80 32.57
CA LEU A 244 41.50 -15.10 33.54
C LEU A 244 41.33 -15.60 34.97
N GLY A 245 40.37 -16.48 35.24
CA GLY A 245 40.11 -17.01 36.58
C GLY A 245 39.37 -16.03 37.50
N ASP A 246 38.77 -14.98 36.95
CA ASP A 246 38.05 -13.93 37.66
C ASP A 246 36.60 -14.32 38.06
N ASP A 247 36.32 -15.61 38.24
CA ASP A 247 35.01 -16.11 38.71
C ASP A 247 34.59 -15.50 40.07
N GLU A 248 35.57 -15.16 40.90
CA GLU A 248 35.38 -14.52 42.20
C GLU A 248 34.84 -13.06 42.01
N TYR A 249 35.34 -12.35 40.97
CA TYR A 249 34.95 -10.99 40.65
C TYR A 249 33.52 -10.91 40.05
N LEU A 250 33.12 -11.90 39.26
CA LEU A 250 31.77 -12.02 38.74
C LEU A 250 30.74 -12.32 39.84
N GLY A 251 31.15 -13.11 40.84
CA GLY A 251 30.35 -13.38 42.05
C GLY A 251 30.07 -12.11 42.85
N GLU A 252 31.09 -11.29 43.04
CA GLU A 252 30.96 -10.00 43.73
C GLU A 252 30.10 -9.01 42.98
N ILE A 253 30.28 -8.89 41.67
CA ILE A 253 29.43 -8.02 40.83
C ILE A 253 27.97 -8.41 40.93
N GLN A 254 27.65 -9.70 40.81
CA GLN A 254 26.27 -10.20 40.95
C GLN A 254 25.68 -9.97 42.35
N GLU A 255 26.52 -10.05 43.39
CA GLU A 255 26.09 -9.76 44.74
C GLU A 255 25.81 -8.26 44.94
N TYR A 256 26.63 -7.39 44.33
CA TYR A 256 26.41 -5.97 44.33
C TYR A 256 25.17 -5.61 43.50
N GLU A 257 24.94 -6.21 42.35
CA GLU A 257 23.72 -6.03 41.56
C GLU A 257 22.45 -6.40 42.35
N LYS A 258 22.49 -7.54 43.08
CA LYS A 258 21.40 -7.95 43.96
C LYS A 258 21.16 -6.98 45.13
N LYS A 259 22.26 -6.45 45.70
CA LYS A 259 22.16 -5.42 46.74
C LYS A 259 21.60 -4.10 46.21
N LEU A 260 22.01 -3.73 44.99
CA LEU A 260 21.54 -2.56 44.29
C LEU A 260 20.06 -2.68 43.92
N ALA A 261 19.61 -3.79 43.37
CA ALA A 261 18.20 -4.03 43.01
C ALA A 261 17.23 -3.96 44.21
N LYS A 262 17.75 -4.13 45.42
CA LYS A 262 16.97 -4.00 46.67
C LYS A 262 16.81 -2.54 47.13
N LEU A 263 17.55 -1.61 46.55
CA LEU A 263 17.52 -0.20 46.90
C LEU A 263 16.57 0.50 45.90
N ARG A 264 15.39 0.92 46.32
CA ARG A 264 14.46 1.71 45.51
C ARG A 264 15.00 3.14 45.34
N ILE A 265 15.39 3.51 44.12
CA ILE A 265 16.05 4.81 43.84
C ILE A 265 15.52 5.34 42.51
N ASP A 266 15.31 6.68 42.39
CA ASP A 266 14.72 7.33 41.22
C ASP A 266 15.70 7.61 40.07
N GLU A 267 15.19 7.67 38.84
CA GLU A 267 15.97 7.70 37.56
C GLU A 267 16.84 8.95 37.38
N GLU A 268 16.45 10.09 37.91
CA GLU A 268 17.21 11.35 37.75
C GLU A 268 18.54 11.38 38.53
N GLU A 269 18.60 10.66 39.61
CA GLU A 269 19.78 10.67 40.50
C GLU A 269 20.94 9.81 40.03
N VAL A 270 20.67 8.90 39.09
CA VAL A 270 21.68 7.99 38.48
C VAL A 270 22.62 8.74 37.55
N THR A 271 22.07 9.69 36.80
CA THR A 271 22.80 10.39 35.75
C THR A 271 23.96 11.23 36.30
N ASP A 272 23.75 11.86 37.46
CA ASP A 272 24.77 12.73 38.07
C ASP A 272 25.89 11.94 38.72
N VAL A 273 25.58 10.82 39.32
CA VAL A 273 26.60 9.93 39.92
C VAL A 273 27.39 9.21 38.85
N THR A 274 26.77 8.77 37.78
CA THR A 274 27.48 8.16 36.65
C THR A 274 28.44 9.16 36.01
N ARG A 275 28.07 10.42 35.87
CA ARG A 275 28.96 11.50 35.43
C ARG A 275 30.13 11.71 36.39
N MET A 276 29.85 11.74 37.67
CA MET A 276 30.89 11.96 38.70
C MET A 276 31.90 10.81 38.73
N LEU A 277 31.45 9.55 38.68
CA LEU A 277 32.32 8.38 38.68
C LEU A 277 33.15 8.26 37.39
N ASN A 278 32.59 8.57 36.23
CA ASN A 278 33.33 8.67 34.97
C ASN A 278 34.36 9.79 34.98
N PHE A 279 34.09 10.92 35.63
CA PHE A 279 35.06 11.99 35.79
C PHE A 279 36.27 11.59 36.63
N PHE A 280 36.09 10.74 37.62
CA PHE A 280 37.19 10.21 38.46
C PHE A 280 37.84 8.95 37.90
N GLY A 281 37.51 8.49 36.68
CA GLY A 281 38.16 7.38 36.01
C GLY A 281 37.74 6.00 36.51
N PHE A 282 36.65 5.90 37.25
CA PHE A 282 36.10 4.59 37.63
C PHE A 282 35.14 4.07 36.53
N PRO A 283 35.40 2.86 35.99
CA PRO A 283 34.49 2.27 34.99
C PRO A 283 33.18 1.85 35.67
N VAL A 284 32.12 2.62 35.41
CA VAL A 284 30.76 2.27 35.86
C VAL A 284 30.08 1.48 34.79
N PHE A 285 29.79 0.22 35.03
CA PHE A 285 28.96 -0.58 34.11
C PHE A 285 27.53 -0.13 34.18
N TYR A 286 27.02 0.35 33.04
CA TYR A 286 25.74 0.99 32.88
C TYR A 286 24.50 0.12 33.08
N SER A 287 24.65 -1.18 33.32
CA SER A 287 23.53 -2.12 33.42
C SER A 287 22.79 -2.13 34.74
N SER A 288 23.28 -1.41 35.73
CA SER A 288 22.71 -1.58 37.05
C SER A 288 22.42 -0.30 37.77
N TYR A 289 21.91 0.67 37.15
CA TYR A 289 21.21 1.48 37.70
C TYR A 289 20.95 2.67 38.22
N LYS A 290 20.08 3.03 38.48
CA LYS A 290 19.25 3.90 39.35
C LYS A 290 19.78 4.07 40.74
N PHE A 291 20.70 5.01 40.99
CA PHE A 291 21.28 5.38 42.23
C PHE A 291 21.53 6.87 42.22
N ILE A 292 21.29 7.69 43.19
CA ILE A 292 21.46 7.95 44.56
C ILE A 292 21.09 9.41 44.88
N LYS A 293 20.37 9.71 45.95
CA LYS A 293 20.15 11.04 46.50
C LYS A 293 21.36 11.61 47.24
N HIS A 294 21.65 12.90 46.99
CA HIS A 294 22.72 13.62 47.69
C HIS A 294 22.75 13.33 49.18
N GLY A 295 23.86 12.91 49.70
CA GLY A 295 24.08 12.65 51.13
C GLY A 295 24.09 11.19 51.54
N LYS A 296 23.41 10.28 50.84
CA LYS A 296 23.46 8.83 51.15
C LYS A 296 24.55 8.09 50.38
N LEU A 297 25.15 8.72 49.37
CA LEU A 297 26.22 8.16 48.58
C LEU A 297 27.50 7.98 49.36
N GLN A 298 27.92 9.04 50.08
CA GLN A 298 29.17 9.00 50.81
C GLN A 298 29.21 7.93 51.92
N SER A 299 28.10 7.71 52.61
CA SER A 299 28.03 6.67 53.65
C SER A 299 27.95 5.25 53.13
N LYS A 300 27.56 5.07 51.87
CA LYS A 300 27.46 3.72 51.26
C LYS A 300 28.68 3.34 50.41
N LEU A 301 29.37 4.28 49.80
CA LEU A 301 30.67 4.02 49.16
C LEU A 301 31.74 3.61 50.19
N VAL A 302 31.69 4.14 51.39
CA VAL A 302 32.59 3.77 52.50
C VAL A 302 32.30 2.32 53.02
N THR A 303 31.11 1.81 52.83
CA THR A 303 30.76 0.40 53.21
C THR A 303 30.98 -0.62 52.08
N LEU A 304 31.42 -0.18 50.91
CA LEU A 304 31.73 -1.00 49.75
C LEU A 304 33.25 -1.08 49.48
N SER A 305 34.06 -0.28 50.16
CA SER A 305 35.51 -0.39 50.25
C SER A 305 35.89 -1.10 51.58
#